data_a7757d7063fdeed034be27e5452e3a3d
#
_entry.id   a7757d7063fdeed034be27e5452e3a3d
#
_cell.length_a   1.000
_cell.length_b   1.000
_cell.length_c   1.000
_cell.angle_alpha   90.00
_cell.angle_beta   90.00
_cell.angle_gamma   90.00
#
_symmetry.space_group_name_H-M   'P 1'
#
loop_
_entity.id
_entity.type
_entity.pdbx_description
1 polymer ?
#
loop_
_entity_poly.entity_id
_entity_poly.type
_entity_poly.pdbx_seq_one_letter_code
_entity_poly.pdbx_strand_id
1 'polypeptide(L)'
;MRRGNLTARRPNRLSVSAAVEQGSVEVEEQGFDAIHELILSYRRRQHQNALLGPVRLAAIDLDGTLVRSDGTVSERSHAALQRALRSGIEIVLITARGPRSVGELAAELGVRGEAICSNGAIVLDLATREVIRMRTIETEVALALVHGLRERLPGIVFAVERERLAHEPGFEADWPLPADTPISDAVALLKEPAAKLILRHADHEVEVLLAVAKEIAGEAAFVSTSGGAYVEISAAGVNKASALAEVCEERRITPEEVIAFGDQPNDVPMLTWAGRGVAVANAHPDVAAFADEVTASNDKDGVALVLERLTAT
;
A
#
# COMPACT_ATOMS: atom_id res chain seq x y z
N MET A 1 -13.90 -33.70 46.77
CA MET A 1 -14.19 -33.54 45.35
C MET A 1 -14.98 -32.26 45.13
N ARG A 2 -14.34 -31.18 44.73
CA ARG A 2 -15.02 -29.95 44.29
C ARG A 2 -14.52 -29.65 42.91
N ARG A 3 -15.39 -29.65 41.90
CA ARG A 3 -15.12 -29.28 40.54
C ARG A 3 -15.12 -27.72 40.47
N GLY A 4 -13.98 -27.12 40.15
CA GLY A 4 -13.87 -25.69 39.88
C GLY A 4 -14.35 -25.41 38.47
N ASN A 5 -15.36 -24.56 38.34
CA ASN A 5 -15.83 -23.98 37.08
C ASN A 5 -14.83 -22.91 36.65
N LEU A 6 -14.10 -23.15 35.56
CA LEU A 6 -13.38 -22.12 34.80
C LEU A 6 -14.41 -21.39 33.91
N THR A 7 -14.85 -20.24 34.36
CA THR A 7 -15.59 -19.29 33.51
C THR A 7 -14.59 -18.55 32.65
N ALA A 8 -14.56 -18.85 31.35
CA ALA A 8 -13.84 -18.08 30.36
C ALA A 8 -14.41 -16.64 30.35
N ARG A 9 -13.58 -15.67 30.72
CA ARG A 9 -13.93 -14.24 30.60
C ARG A 9 -13.97 -13.90 29.11
N ARG A 10 -15.13 -13.48 28.62
CA ARG A 10 -15.30 -12.89 27.27
C ARG A 10 -14.55 -11.55 27.24
N PRO A 11 -13.77 -11.25 26.19
CA PRO A 11 -13.11 -9.95 26.07
C PRO A 11 -14.15 -8.82 25.99
N ASN A 12 -13.81 -7.69 26.59
CA ASN A 12 -14.70 -6.53 26.71
C ASN A 12 -14.85 -5.86 25.32
N ARG A 13 -16.08 -5.69 24.85
CA ARG A 13 -16.44 -5.11 23.52
C ARG A 13 -15.80 -3.75 23.22
N LEU A 14 -15.43 -2.98 24.25
CA LEU A 14 -14.83 -1.66 24.11
C LEU A 14 -13.33 -1.68 23.68
N SER A 15 -12.59 -2.76 23.99
CA SER A 15 -11.17 -2.85 23.66
C SER A 15 -10.91 -3.22 22.18
N VAL A 16 -11.85 -3.90 21.54
CA VAL A 16 -11.74 -4.31 20.13
C VAL A 16 -12.07 -3.15 19.18
N SER A 17 -13.03 -2.29 19.54
CA SER A 17 -13.40 -1.11 18.75
C SER A 17 -12.24 -0.11 18.63
N ALA A 18 -11.54 0.17 19.75
CA ALA A 18 -10.42 1.09 19.76
C ALA A 18 -9.20 0.56 18.97
N ALA A 19 -8.98 -0.75 18.96
CA ALA A 19 -7.88 -1.38 18.20
C ALA A 19 -8.13 -1.36 16.69
N VAL A 20 -9.38 -1.48 16.25
CA VAL A 20 -9.78 -1.36 14.84
C VAL A 20 -9.65 0.07 14.34
N GLU A 21 -9.99 1.07 15.15
CA GLU A 21 -9.84 2.49 14.82
C GLU A 21 -8.37 2.93 14.73
N GLN A 22 -7.45 2.25 15.43
CA GLN A 22 -6.02 2.57 15.41
C GLN A 22 -5.20 1.76 14.41
N GLY A 23 -5.82 0.80 13.66
CA GLY A 23 -5.14 0.01 12.64
C GLY A 23 -4.08 -0.97 13.17
N SER A 24 -4.03 -1.20 14.50
CA SER A 24 -3.08 -2.07 15.16
C SER A 24 -3.79 -3.30 15.75
N VAL A 25 -3.91 -4.37 14.97
CA VAL A 25 -4.39 -5.67 15.46
C VAL A 25 -3.30 -6.70 15.22
N GLU A 26 -2.66 -7.18 16.30
CA GLU A 26 -1.86 -8.40 16.25
C GLU A 26 -2.79 -9.61 16.16
N VAL A 27 -2.56 -10.50 15.23
CA VAL A 27 -3.39 -11.68 14.99
C VAL A 27 -2.52 -12.93 15.06
N GLU A 28 -2.75 -13.79 16.07
CA GLU A 28 -2.34 -15.20 16.01
C GLU A 28 -3.19 -15.93 14.96
N GLU A 29 -2.60 -16.86 14.20
CA GLU A 29 -3.23 -17.57 13.06
C GLU A 29 -4.63 -18.16 13.32
N GLN A 30 -4.99 -18.49 14.55
CA GLN A 30 -6.31 -19.02 14.92
C GLN A 30 -7.39 -17.95 15.15
N GLY A 31 -7.01 -16.67 15.17
CA GLY A 31 -7.93 -15.54 15.35
C GLY A 31 -8.29 -14.81 14.05
N PHE A 32 -7.60 -15.12 12.94
CA PHE A 32 -7.71 -14.38 11.68
C PHE A 32 -9.15 -14.41 11.13
N ASP A 33 -9.76 -15.58 11.04
CA ASP A 33 -11.13 -15.71 10.54
C ASP A 33 -12.17 -15.00 11.41
N ALA A 34 -12.01 -15.07 12.75
CA ALA A 34 -12.93 -14.42 13.67
C ALA A 34 -12.82 -12.90 13.67
N ILE A 35 -11.60 -12.37 13.50
CA ILE A 35 -11.36 -10.93 13.39
C ILE A 35 -11.79 -10.43 12.02
N HIS A 36 -11.51 -11.17 10.96
CA HIS A 36 -12.00 -10.92 9.61
C HIS A 36 -13.53 -10.82 9.56
N GLU A 37 -14.25 -11.82 10.09
CA GLU A 37 -15.71 -11.80 10.18
C GLU A 37 -16.23 -10.63 11.04
N LEU A 38 -15.51 -10.26 12.09
CA LEU A 38 -15.85 -9.12 12.94
C LEU A 38 -15.68 -7.79 12.19
N ILE A 39 -14.59 -7.61 11.46
CA ILE A 39 -14.33 -6.44 10.61
C ILE A 39 -15.39 -6.35 9.51
N LEU A 40 -15.67 -7.46 8.81
CA LEU A 40 -16.71 -7.51 7.79
C LEU A 40 -18.10 -7.24 8.37
N SER A 41 -18.41 -7.77 9.55
CA SER A 41 -19.72 -7.53 10.22
C SER A 41 -19.87 -6.10 10.75
N TYR A 42 -18.76 -5.47 11.17
CA TYR A 42 -18.71 -4.07 11.57
C TYR A 42 -18.89 -3.16 10.34
N ARG A 43 -18.19 -3.43 9.26
CA ARG A 43 -18.30 -2.72 7.98
C ARG A 43 -19.68 -2.87 7.38
N ARG A 44 -20.24 -4.08 7.29
CA ARG A 44 -21.61 -4.30 6.79
C ARG A 44 -22.65 -3.51 7.58
N ARG A 45 -22.45 -3.33 8.90
CA ARG A 45 -23.34 -2.49 9.75
C ARG A 45 -23.14 -1.00 9.52
N GLN A 46 -21.92 -0.56 9.30
CA GLN A 46 -21.64 0.84 8.93
C GLN A 46 -22.22 1.16 7.53
N HIS A 47 -22.02 0.28 6.55
CA HIS A 47 -22.55 0.45 5.19
C HIS A 47 -24.08 0.34 5.09
N GLN A 48 -24.74 -0.41 5.98
CA GLN A 48 -26.22 -0.47 6.03
C GLN A 48 -26.85 0.76 6.69
N ASN A 49 -26.10 1.51 7.50
CA ASN A 49 -26.58 2.70 8.21
C ASN A 49 -26.09 4.03 7.64
N ALA A 50 -25.05 4.03 6.81
CA ALA A 50 -24.60 5.21 6.09
C ALA A 50 -25.23 5.18 4.69
N LEU A 51 -26.14 6.10 4.42
CA LEU A 51 -26.28 6.66 3.08
C LEU A 51 -24.88 7.18 2.77
N LEU A 52 -24.07 6.41 2.00
CA LEU A 52 -22.73 6.80 1.58
C LEU A 52 -22.84 8.20 0.99
N GLY A 53 -22.17 9.14 1.60
CA GLY A 53 -22.04 10.48 1.05
C GLY A 53 -21.44 10.39 -0.35
N PRO A 54 -21.48 11.46 -1.14
CA PRO A 54 -20.88 11.45 -2.46
C PRO A 54 -19.37 11.16 -2.32
N VAL A 55 -18.86 10.25 -3.15
CA VAL A 55 -17.42 10.00 -3.25
C VAL A 55 -16.74 11.29 -3.72
N ARG A 56 -15.78 11.77 -2.92
CA ARG A 56 -15.00 12.97 -3.23
C ARG A 56 -13.59 12.65 -3.70
N LEU A 57 -13.04 11.48 -3.31
CA LEU A 57 -11.69 11.09 -3.67
C LEU A 57 -11.65 9.61 -4.08
N ALA A 58 -10.95 9.33 -5.18
CA ALA A 58 -10.58 7.99 -5.60
C ALA A 58 -9.07 7.80 -5.45
N ALA A 59 -8.68 6.89 -4.55
CA ALA A 59 -7.32 6.46 -4.31
C ALA A 59 -7.05 5.21 -5.15
N ILE A 60 -6.12 5.29 -6.11
CA ILE A 60 -5.96 4.25 -7.13
C ILE A 60 -4.52 3.76 -7.16
N ASP A 61 -4.34 2.47 -6.83
CA ASP A 61 -3.06 1.81 -7.09
C ASP A 61 -2.80 1.68 -8.59
N LEU A 62 -1.53 1.55 -8.97
CA LEU A 62 -1.10 1.53 -10.37
C LEU A 62 -0.92 0.10 -10.89
N ASP A 63 0.11 -0.60 -10.44
CA ASP A 63 0.55 -1.86 -11.03
C ASP A 63 -0.39 -3.01 -10.68
N GLY A 64 -0.96 -3.65 -11.71
CA GLY A 64 -1.97 -4.69 -11.49
C GLY A 64 -3.37 -4.18 -11.14
N THR A 65 -3.54 -2.87 -10.92
CA THR A 65 -4.83 -2.23 -10.60
C THR A 65 -5.32 -1.33 -11.73
N LEU A 66 -4.70 -0.17 -11.96
CA LEU A 66 -5.02 0.74 -13.06
C LEU A 66 -4.26 0.38 -14.35
N VAL A 67 -2.99 0.02 -14.17
CA VAL A 67 -2.08 -0.37 -15.25
C VAL A 67 -2.32 -1.84 -15.61
N ARG A 68 -2.46 -2.12 -16.89
CA ARG A 68 -2.66 -3.46 -17.45
C ARG A 68 -1.37 -4.30 -17.37
N SER A 69 -1.49 -5.60 -17.60
CA SER A 69 -0.36 -6.54 -17.62
C SER A 69 0.68 -6.22 -18.70
N ASP A 70 0.29 -5.49 -19.75
CA ASP A 70 1.19 -5.01 -20.82
C ASP A 70 1.87 -3.67 -20.49
N GLY A 71 1.65 -3.12 -19.29
CA GLY A 71 2.22 -1.84 -18.84
C GLY A 71 1.46 -0.61 -19.32
N THR A 72 0.32 -0.76 -20.00
CA THR A 72 -0.48 0.36 -20.53
C THR A 72 -1.69 0.68 -19.66
N VAL A 73 -2.24 1.89 -19.84
CA VAL A 73 -3.58 2.26 -19.35
C VAL A 73 -4.50 2.39 -20.55
N SER A 74 -5.64 1.73 -20.52
CA SER A 74 -6.58 1.73 -21.64
C SER A 74 -7.21 3.11 -21.90
N GLU A 75 -7.66 3.34 -23.12
CA GLU A 75 -8.45 4.54 -23.47
C GLU A 75 -9.73 4.64 -22.61
N ARG A 76 -10.35 3.49 -22.26
CA ARG A 76 -11.53 3.46 -21.39
C ARG A 76 -11.20 3.91 -19.99
N SER A 77 -10.10 3.38 -19.40
CA SER A 77 -9.65 3.78 -18.07
C SER A 77 -9.28 5.27 -18.04
N HIS A 78 -8.57 5.75 -19.05
CA HIS A 78 -8.28 7.16 -19.21
C HIS A 78 -9.57 8.02 -19.29
N ALA A 79 -10.53 7.64 -20.12
CA ALA A 79 -11.80 8.35 -20.26
C ALA A 79 -12.63 8.36 -18.96
N ALA A 80 -12.61 7.24 -18.21
CA ALA A 80 -13.29 7.13 -16.91
C ALA A 80 -12.64 8.02 -15.83
N LEU A 81 -11.31 8.07 -15.77
CA LEU A 81 -10.58 9.00 -14.88
C LEU A 81 -10.92 10.45 -15.20
N GLN A 82 -10.89 10.83 -16.48
CA GLN A 82 -11.24 12.19 -16.91
C GLN A 82 -12.69 12.55 -16.60
N ARG A 83 -13.61 11.58 -16.67
CA ARG A 83 -15.02 11.79 -16.28
C ARG A 83 -15.14 12.00 -14.78
N ALA A 84 -14.45 11.17 -13.96
CA ALA A 84 -14.44 11.32 -12.51
C ALA A 84 -13.92 12.71 -12.09
N LEU A 85 -12.80 13.15 -12.67
CA LEU A 85 -12.26 14.50 -12.43
C LEU A 85 -13.25 15.61 -12.78
N ARG A 86 -13.94 15.51 -13.94
CA ARG A 86 -14.98 16.48 -14.32
C ARG A 86 -16.21 16.47 -13.42
N SER A 87 -16.49 15.34 -12.77
CA SER A 87 -17.58 15.20 -11.79
C SER A 87 -17.20 15.69 -10.39
N GLY A 88 -15.97 16.21 -10.22
CA GLY A 88 -15.47 16.71 -8.94
C GLY A 88 -14.88 15.66 -8.03
N ILE A 89 -14.65 14.43 -8.51
CA ILE A 89 -13.93 13.40 -7.76
C ILE A 89 -12.43 13.63 -7.94
N GLU A 90 -11.71 13.85 -6.86
CA GLU A 90 -10.26 13.96 -6.86
C GLU A 90 -9.62 12.58 -7.10
N ILE A 91 -8.54 12.51 -7.87
CA ILE A 91 -7.79 11.28 -8.11
C ILE A 91 -6.44 11.40 -7.42
N VAL A 92 -6.14 10.45 -6.54
CA VAL A 92 -4.82 10.28 -5.93
C VAL A 92 -4.26 8.94 -6.38
N LEU A 93 -3.16 8.98 -7.13
CA LEU A 93 -2.41 7.78 -7.52
C LEU A 93 -1.56 7.35 -6.33
N ILE A 94 -1.65 6.07 -5.98
CA ILE A 94 -0.93 5.51 -4.83
C ILE A 94 -0.18 4.26 -5.27
N THR A 95 1.14 4.20 -5.08
CA THR A 95 1.94 3.14 -5.68
C THR A 95 3.18 2.79 -4.87
N ALA A 96 3.70 1.59 -5.09
CA ALA A 96 5.03 1.18 -4.65
C ALA A 96 6.15 1.81 -5.48
N ARG A 97 5.86 2.32 -6.67
CA ARG A 97 6.85 3.00 -7.54
C ARG A 97 7.42 4.24 -6.86
N GLY A 98 8.69 4.53 -7.17
CA GLY A 98 9.32 5.79 -6.79
C GLY A 98 8.78 6.99 -7.60
N PRO A 99 9.02 8.23 -7.13
CA PRO A 99 8.39 9.44 -7.68
C PRO A 99 8.69 9.70 -9.15
N ARG A 100 9.87 9.29 -9.63
CA ARG A 100 10.31 9.57 -11.01
C ARG A 100 9.37 8.96 -12.07
N SER A 101 8.93 7.71 -11.89
CA SER A 101 8.09 7.01 -12.86
C SER A 101 6.61 7.42 -12.80
N VAL A 102 6.17 7.97 -11.67
CA VAL A 102 4.76 8.33 -11.44
C VAL A 102 4.39 9.63 -12.15
N GLY A 103 5.30 10.61 -12.16
CA GLY A 103 5.03 11.92 -12.75
C GLY A 103 4.78 11.88 -14.26
N GLU A 104 5.43 10.97 -14.99
CA GLU A 104 5.20 10.79 -16.44
C GLU A 104 3.83 10.18 -16.70
N LEU A 105 3.49 9.09 -16.02
CA LEU A 105 2.20 8.44 -16.15
C LEU A 105 1.04 9.37 -15.75
N ALA A 106 1.18 10.10 -14.65
CA ALA A 106 0.16 11.06 -14.21
C ALA A 106 -0.09 12.16 -15.23
N ALA A 107 0.97 12.66 -15.89
CA ALA A 107 0.85 13.66 -16.96
C ALA A 107 0.11 13.08 -18.18
N GLU A 108 0.40 11.86 -18.60
CA GLU A 108 -0.29 11.15 -19.68
C GLU A 108 -1.79 10.96 -19.34
N LEU A 109 -2.10 10.63 -18.10
CA LEU A 109 -3.47 10.45 -17.62
C LEU A 109 -4.20 11.77 -17.34
N GLY A 110 -3.51 12.92 -17.40
CA GLY A 110 -4.08 14.22 -17.06
C GLY A 110 -4.48 14.35 -15.59
N VAL A 111 -3.91 13.52 -14.70
CA VAL A 111 -4.10 13.58 -13.26
C VAL A 111 -3.22 14.68 -12.69
N ARG A 112 -3.77 15.49 -11.79
CA ARG A 112 -3.10 16.62 -11.15
C ARG A 112 -3.22 16.51 -9.63
N GLY A 113 -2.50 17.40 -8.92
CA GLY A 113 -2.45 17.40 -7.47
C GLY A 113 -1.29 16.53 -6.97
N GLU A 114 -1.56 15.59 -6.08
CA GLU A 114 -0.53 14.81 -5.42
C GLU A 114 -0.62 13.33 -5.81
N ALA A 115 0.54 12.67 -5.81
CA ALA A 115 0.65 11.22 -5.85
C ALA A 115 1.40 10.71 -4.61
N ILE A 116 0.99 9.56 -4.13
CA ILE A 116 1.63 8.85 -3.02
C ILE A 116 2.50 7.75 -3.62
N CYS A 117 3.81 7.87 -3.44
CA CYS A 117 4.84 7.01 -3.99
C CYS A 117 5.50 6.17 -2.89
N SER A 118 6.28 5.17 -3.29
CA SER A 118 7.11 4.36 -2.38
C SER A 118 6.31 3.82 -1.18
N ASN A 119 5.11 3.26 -1.45
CA ASN A 119 4.19 2.72 -0.43
C ASN A 119 3.76 3.72 0.67
N GLY A 120 3.71 5.00 0.37
CA GLY A 120 3.34 6.03 1.36
C GLY A 120 4.51 6.81 1.94
N ALA A 121 5.75 6.40 1.65
CA ALA A 121 6.92 7.09 2.17
C ALA A 121 7.18 8.45 1.51
N ILE A 122 6.68 8.66 0.29
CA ILE A 122 6.93 9.89 -0.48
C ILE A 122 5.60 10.42 -1.03
N VAL A 123 5.36 11.72 -0.86
CA VAL A 123 4.28 12.46 -1.53
C VAL A 123 4.89 13.40 -2.55
N LEU A 124 4.44 13.28 -3.80
CA LEU A 124 4.92 14.01 -4.96
C LEU A 124 3.85 15.01 -5.41
N ASP A 125 4.23 16.27 -5.60
CA ASP A 125 3.41 17.23 -6.36
C ASP A 125 3.55 16.93 -7.85
N LEU A 126 2.43 16.61 -8.51
CA LEU A 126 2.39 16.22 -9.91
C LEU A 126 2.58 17.40 -10.89
N ALA A 127 2.35 18.62 -10.44
CA ALA A 127 2.50 19.81 -11.27
C ALA A 127 3.96 20.28 -11.33
N THR A 128 4.63 20.31 -10.18
CA THR A 128 6.04 20.71 -10.06
C THR A 128 7.02 19.54 -10.21
N ARG A 129 6.54 18.31 -9.97
CA ARG A 129 7.34 17.08 -9.85
C ARG A 129 8.32 17.13 -8.67
N GLU A 130 8.03 17.93 -7.68
CA GLU A 130 8.82 18.04 -6.44
C GLU A 130 8.26 17.11 -5.36
N VAL A 131 9.16 16.52 -4.59
CA VAL A 131 8.81 15.77 -3.38
C VAL A 131 8.42 16.78 -2.30
N ILE A 132 7.14 16.79 -1.91
CA ILE A 132 6.60 17.71 -0.89
C ILE A 132 6.60 17.11 0.51
N ARG A 133 6.70 15.78 0.60
CA ARG A 133 6.84 15.06 1.88
C ARG A 133 7.61 13.78 1.68
N MET A 134 8.54 13.49 2.57
CA MET A 134 9.24 12.22 2.62
C MET A 134 9.36 11.75 4.08
N ARG A 135 8.93 10.53 4.34
CA ARG A 135 9.07 9.84 5.61
C ARG A 135 10.16 8.80 5.47
N THR A 136 11.16 8.88 6.31
CA THR A 136 12.37 8.05 6.20
C THR A 136 12.47 7.07 7.36
N ILE A 137 13.10 5.94 7.08
CA ILE A 137 13.54 4.98 8.10
C ILE A 137 14.73 5.63 8.81
N GLU A 138 14.71 5.66 10.13
CA GLU A 138 15.86 6.11 10.93
C GLU A 138 17.12 5.32 10.55
N THR A 139 18.24 6.01 10.37
CA THR A 139 19.48 5.40 9.85
C THR A 139 19.93 4.20 10.69
N GLU A 140 19.85 4.29 12.02
CA GLU A 140 20.21 3.20 12.93
C GLU A 140 19.31 1.99 12.75
N VAL A 141 17.99 2.20 12.55
CA VAL A 141 17.03 1.12 12.27
C VAL A 141 17.34 0.47 10.92
N ALA A 142 17.55 1.26 9.88
CA ALA A 142 17.89 0.75 8.55
C ALA A 142 19.18 -0.08 8.54
N LEU A 143 20.21 0.38 9.24
CA LEU A 143 21.47 -0.35 9.38
C LEU A 143 21.30 -1.66 10.18
N ALA A 144 20.53 -1.63 11.27
CA ALA A 144 20.23 -2.83 12.05
C ALA A 144 19.48 -3.87 11.20
N LEU A 145 18.50 -3.44 10.39
CA LEU A 145 17.78 -4.29 9.45
C LEU A 145 18.73 -4.92 8.42
N VAL A 146 19.59 -4.14 7.78
CA VAL A 146 20.56 -4.63 6.78
C VAL A 146 21.50 -5.67 7.42
N HIS A 147 22.05 -5.40 8.61
CA HIS A 147 22.93 -6.35 9.29
C HIS A 147 22.20 -7.62 9.71
N GLY A 148 21.03 -7.53 10.33
CA GLY A 148 20.26 -8.68 10.76
C GLY A 148 19.78 -9.55 9.58
N LEU A 149 19.38 -8.92 8.49
CA LEU A 149 18.98 -9.63 7.27
C LEU A 149 20.17 -10.35 6.61
N ARG A 150 21.34 -9.73 6.54
CA ARG A 150 22.55 -10.36 6.01
C ARG A 150 23.03 -11.54 6.86
N GLU A 151 22.85 -11.47 8.17
CA GLU A 151 23.17 -12.58 9.09
C GLU A 151 22.24 -13.77 8.86
N ARG A 152 20.95 -13.52 8.70
CA ARG A 152 19.91 -14.56 8.55
C ARG A 152 19.81 -15.10 7.11
N LEU A 153 20.11 -14.29 6.12
CA LEU A 153 19.98 -14.56 4.69
C LEU A 153 21.26 -14.14 3.96
N PRO A 154 22.36 -14.92 4.08
CA PRO A 154 23.60 -14.62 3.36
C PRO A 154 23.38 -14.58 1.85
N GLY A 155 23.79 -13.49 1.20
CA GLY A 155 23.56 -13.28 -0.25
C GLY A 155 22.38 -12.35 -0.56
N ILE A 156 21.66 -11.87 0.47
CA ILE A 156 20.63 -10.84 0.28
C ILE A 156 21.24 -9.53 -0.23
N VAL A 157 20.57 -8.92 -1.18
CA VAL A 157 20.97 -7.64 -1.77
C VAL A 157 19.88 -6.59 -1.61
N PHE A 158 20.31 -5.33 -1.57
CA PHE A 158 19.43 -4.21 -1.26
C PHE A 158 19.45 -3.14 -2.34
N ALA A 159 18.29 -2.52 -2.56
CA ALA A 159 18.19 -1.18 -3.10
C ALA A 159 17.68 -0.23 -2.02
N VAL A 160 18.14 1.01 -2.09
CA VAL A 160 17.81 2.11 -1.17
C VAL A 160 17.09 3.18 -1.98
N GLU A 161 15.86 3.46 -1.65
CA GLU A 161 15.05 4.46 -2.32
C GLU A 161 14.94 5.74 -1.50
N ARG A 162 15.08 6.86 -2.19
CA ARG A 162 14.80 8.23 -1.77
C ARG A 162 13.98 8.88 -2.88
N GLU A 163 14.30 10.10 -3.29
CA GLU A 163 13.82 10.66 -4.57
C GLU A 163 14.36 9.87 -5.77
N ARG A 164 15.54 9.28 -5.59
CA ARG A 164 16.20 8.41 -6.57
C ARG A 164 16.57 7.09 -5.90
N LEU A 165 16.53 6.02 -6.69
CA LEU A 165 16.99 4.71 -6.27
C LEU A 165 18.53 4.64 -6.40
N ALA A 166 19.14 3.94 -5.44
CA ALA A 166 20.50 3.43 -5.50
C ALA A 166 20.50 1.96 -5.09
N HIS A 167 21.44 1.15 -5.52
CA HIS A 167 21.41 -0.27 -5.21
C HIS A 167 22.80 -0.88 -5.01
N GLU A 168 22.81 -2.10 -4.45
CA GLU A 168 24.02 -2.90 -4.33
C GLU A 168 24.41 -3.57 -5.65
N PRO A 169 25.71 -3.90 -5.82
CA PRO A 169 26.10 -4.85 -6.86
C PRO A 169 25.31 -6.15 -6.74
N GLY A 170 24.82 -6.67 -7.86
CA GLY A 170 24.00 -7.89 -7.86
C GLY A 170 22.49 -7.71 -7.59
N PHE A 171 22.05 -6.49 -7.25
CA PHE A 171 20.61 -6.20 -7.23
C PHE A 171 20.11 -6.11 -8.68
N GLU A 172 19.30 -7.07 -9.07
CA GLU A 172 18.67 -7.12 -10.39
C GLU A 172 17.21 -6.67 -10.26
N ALA A 173 16.88 -5.53 -10.85
CA ALA A 173 15.52 -5.02 -10.90
C ALA A 173 14.75 -5.65 -12.07
N ASP A 174 13.47 -5.97 -11.87
CA ASP A 174 12.58 -6.44 -12.93
C ASP A 174 12.01 -5.28 -13.76
N TRP A 175 12.48 -4.06 -13.51
CA TRP A 175 12.13 -2.83 -14.22
C TRP A 175 13.39 -2.10 -14.69
N PRO A 176 13.28 -1.27 -15.74
CA PRO A 176 14.44 -0.50 -16.24
C PRO A 176 14.97 0.46 -15.18
N LEU A 177 16.27 0.33 -14.86
CA LEU A 177 16.97 1.31 -14.04
C LEU A 177 17.69 2.32 -14.95
N PRO A 178 17.69 3.62 -14.58
CA PRO A 178 18.49 4.61 -15.26
C PRO A 178 19.99 4.23 -15.28
N ALA A 179 20.68 4.50 -16.37
CA ALA A 179 22.11 4.16 -16.51
C ALA A 179 23.01 4.87 -15.48
N ASP A 180 22.55 5.97 -14.92
CA ASP A 180 23.22 6.76 -13.89
C ASP A 180 22.80 6.37 -12.46
N THR A 181 22.10 5.22 -12.29
CA THR A 181 21.70 4.75 -10.96
C THR A 181 22.95 4.43 -10.13
N PRO A 182 23.12 5.02 -8.93
CA PRO A 182 24.29 4.79 -8.10
C PRO A 182 24.36 3.34 -7.60
N ILE A 183 25.56 2.76 -7.65
CA ILE A 183 25.82 1.40 -7.16
C ILE A 183 26.85 1.47 -6.04
N SER A 184 26.48 0.98 -4.85
CA SER A 184 27.37 0.91 -3.69
C SER A 184 26.81 -0.09 -2.67
N ASP A 185 27.61 -0.46 -1.66
CA ASP A 185 27.15 -1.27 -0.53
C ASP A 185 26.02 -0.54 0.25
N ALA A 186 25.01 -1.29 0.71
CA ALA A 186 23.84 -0.74 1.40
C ALA A 186 24.21 0.10 2.63
N VAL A 187 25.22 -0.31 3.41
CA VAL A 187 25.70 0.45 4.58
C VAL A 187 26.26 1.80 4.15
N ALA A 188 26.98 1.85 3.01
CA ALA A 188 27.47 3.11 2.46
C ALA A 188 26.35 3.99 1.91
N LEU A 189 25.32 3.38 1.32
CA LEU A 189 24.12 4.08 0.85
C LEU A 189 23.30 4.64 2.00
N LEU A 190 23.28 3.98 3.16
CA LEU A 190 22.50 4.39 4.35
C LEU A 190 23.21 5.43 5.23
N LYS A 191 24.25 6.13 4.73
CA LYS A 191 24.77 7.33 5.40
C LYS A 191 23.74 8.46 5.49
N GLU A 192 22.74 8.40 4.64
CA GLU A 192 21.57 9.29 4.65
C GLU A 192 20.30 8.46 4.87
N PRO A 193 19.27 9.01 5.54
CA PRO A 193 18.01 8.31 5.76
C PRO A 193 17.36 7.86 4.44
N ALA A 194 16.74 6.69 4.43
CA ALA A 194 16.06 6.11 3.28
C ALA A 194 14.54 6.19 3.42
N ALA A 195 13.84 6.50 2.36
CA ALA A 195 12.37 6.41 2.32
C ALA A 195 11.92 4.94 2.33
N LYS A 196 12.65 4.08 1.59
CA LYS A 196 12.33 2.66 1.49
C LYS A 196 13.60 1.83 1.24
N LEU A 197 13.67 0.64 1.84
CA LEU A 197 14.58 -0.43 1.45
C LEU A 197 13.82 -1.44 0.60
N ILE A 198 14.45 -1.90 -0.47
CA ILE A 198 13.95 -2.99 -1.31
C ILE A 198 14.96 -4.11 -1.24
N LEU A 199 14.53 -5.31 -0.92
CA LEU A 199 15.41 -6.44 -0.76
C LEU A 199 15.00 -7.61 -1.64
N ARG A 200 16.01 -8.33 -2.11
CA ARG A 200 15.89 -9.50 -2.97
C ARG A 200 16.94 -10.54 -2.58
N HIS A 201 16.64 -11.79 -2.85
CA HIS A 201 17.60 -12.89 -2.75
C HIS A 201 17.47 -13.79 -3.98
N ALA A 202 18.59 -14.29 -4.51
CA ALA A 202 18.59 -15.11 -5.70
C ALA A 202 17.99 -16.52 -5.47
N ASP A 203 18.18 -17.07 -4.25
CA ASP A 203 17.86 -18.47 -3.92
C ASP A 203 16.67 -18.64 -2.98
N HIS A 204 16.05 -17.53 -2.52
CA HIS A 204 14.91 -17.59 -1.60
C HIS A 204 13.68 -16.92 -2.21
N GLU A 205 12.53 -17.59 -2.03
CA GLU A 205 11.23 -17.06 -2.41
C GLU A 205 10.84 -15.85 -1.53
N VAL A 206 10.00 -14.97 -2.06
CA VAL A 206 9.61 -13.71 -1.41
C VAL A 206 8.93 -13.93 -0.06
N GLU A 207 8.20 -15.02 0.13
CA GLU A 207 7.53 -15.38 1.39
C GLU A 207 8.55 -15.62 2.51
N VAL A 208 9.69 -16.26 2.20
CA VAL A 208 10.77 -16.48 3.16
C VAL A 208 11.42 -15.15 3.54
N LEU A 209 11.69 -14.30 2.53
CA LEU A 209 12.25 -12.96 2.77
C LEU A 209 11.30 -12.12 3.63
N LEU A 210 10.01 -12.17 3.32
CA LEU A 210 8.96 -11.42 4.02
C LEU A 210 8.86 -11.84 5.49
N ALA A 211 8.86 -13.16 5.75
CA ALA A 211 8.78 -13.70 7.11
C ALA A 211 10.00 -13.29 7.95
N VAL A 212 11.22 -13.46 7.41
CA VAL A 212 12.46 -13.10 8.10
C VAL A 212 12.55 -11.58 8.31
N ALA A 213 12.19 -10.80 7.30
CA ALA A 213 12.19 -9.33 7.40
C ALA A 213 11.21 -8.83 8.47
N LYS A 214 10.00 -9.40 8.55
CA LYS A 214 9.01 -9.07 9.59
C LYS A 214 9.51 -9.43 10.99
N GLU A 215 10.13 -10.61 11.15
CA GLU A 215 10.71 -11.04 12.44
C GLU A 215 11.79 -10.06 12.93
N ILE A 216 12.70 -9.64 12.02
CA ILE A 216 13.80 -8.73 12.37
C ILE A 216 13.30 -7.30 12.59
N ALA A 217 12.36 -6.84 11.77
CA ALA A 217 11.83 -5.48 11.85
C ALA A 217 10.98 -5.26 13.10
N GLY A 218 10.22 -6.27 13.53
CA GLY A 218 9.26 -6.12 14.63
C GLY A 218 8.37 -4.88 14.40
N GLU A 219 8.29 -4.02 15.41
CA GLU A 219 7.54 -2.75 15.34
C GLU A 219 8.39 -1.57 14.83
N ALA A 220 9.71 -1.76 14.63
CA ALA A 220 10.61 -0.68 14.24
C ALA A 220 10.47 -0.23 12.78
N ALA A 221 9.86 -1.07 11.93
CA ALA A 221 9.64 -0.76 10.52
C ALA A 221 8.41 -1.50 9.98
N PHE A 222 7.83 -0.96 8.90
CA PHE A 222 6.72 -1.60 8.18
C PHE A 222 7.27 -2.42 7.02
N VAL A 223 6.94 -3.72 6.99
CA VAL A 223 7.43 -4.69 5.99
C VAL A 223 6.26 -5.18 5.15
N SER A 224 6.39 -5.07 3.83
CA SER A 224 5.36 -5.46 2.87
C SER A 224 5.96 -6.04 1.59
N THR A 225 5.10 -6.49 0.68
CA THR A 225 5.41 -6.79 -0.70
C THR A 225 4.36 -6.17 -1.60
N SER A 226 4.78 -5.68 -2.76
CA SER A 226 3.91 -5.17 -3.83
C SER A 226 3.78 -6.16 -5.00
N GLY A 227 4.06 -7.44 -4.74
CA GLY A 227 4.18 -8.49 -5.74
C GLY A 227 5.61 -8.66 -6.27
N GLY A 228 5.83 -9.69 -7.10
CA GLY A 228 7.15 -9.98 -7.61
C GLY A 228 8.11 -10.60 -6.56
N ALA A 229 9.42 -10.51 -6.83
CA ALA A 229 10.47 -11.14 -6.02
C ALA A 229 11.09 -10.22 -4.96
N TYR A 230 10.35 -9.17 -4.54
CA TYR A 230 10.88 -8.12 -3.66
C TYR A 230 10.10 -8.01 -2.36
N VAL A 231 10.83 -7.81 -1.27
CA VAL A 231 10.26 -7.32 -0.02
C VAL A 231 10.66 -5.86 0.15
N GLU A 232 9.74 -5.05 0.65
CA GLU A 232 9.87 -3.62 0.80
C GLU A 232 9.71 -3.25 2.27
N ILE A 233 10.61 -2.39 2.77
CA ILE A 233 10.61 -1.92 4.15
C ILE A 233 10.52 -0.41 4.16
N SER A 234 9.54 0.12 4.87
CA SER A 234 9.32 1.55 5.12
C SER A 234 9.44 1.85 6.61
N ALA A 235 9.44 3.11 7.00
CA ALA A 235 9.43 3.48 8.41
C ALA A 235 8.18 2.92 9.13
N ALA A 236 8.28 2.75 10.43
CA ALA A 236 7.17 2.30 11.26
C ALA A 236 5.92 3.17 11.05
N GLY A 237 4.77 2.53 10.86
CA GLY A 237 3.49 3.20 10.59
C GLY A 237 3.35 3.82 9.21
N VAL A 238 4.37 3.77 8.35
CA VAL A 238 4.31 4.31 6.98
C VAL A 238 3.83 3.23 6.00
N ASN A 239 2.65 3.44 5.45
CA ASN A 239 2.03 2.60 4.43
C ASN A 239 1.10 3.43 3.54
N LYS A 240 0.49 2.82 2.53
CA LYS A 240 -0.44 3.52 1.61
C LYS A 240 -1.61 4.19 2.33
N ALA A 241 -2.15 3.57 3.38
CA ALA A 241 -3.28 4.11 4.14
C ALA A 241 -2.87 5.33 4.98
N SER A 242 -1.74 5.27 5.69
CA SER A 242 -1.31 6.39 6.54
C SER A 242 -1.04 7.65 5.73
N ALA A 243 -0.40 7.52 4.56
CA ALA A 243 -0.17 8.64 3.67
C ALA A 243 -1.47 9.17 3.04
N LEU A 244 -2.40 8.28 2.66
CA LEU A 244 -3.71 8.68 2.16
C LEU A 244 -4.52 9.43 3.22
N ALA A 245 -4.48 8.97 4.46
CA ALA A 245 -5.17 9.62 5.57
C ALA A 245 -4.67 11.06 5.78
N GLU A 246 -3.35 11.29 5.72
CA GLU A 246 -2.77 12.63 5.82
C GLU A 246 -3.21 13.56 4.68
N VAL A 247 -3.18 13.04 3.42
CA VAL A 247 -3.66 13.79 2.24
C VAL A 247 -5.15 14.13 2.37
N CYS A 248 -5.96 13.21 2.87
CA CYS A 248 -7.38 13.43 3.10
C CYS A 248 -7.65 14.43 4.23
N GLU A 249 -6.90 14.37 5.34
CA GLU A 249 -7.01 15.31 6.45
C GLU A 249 -6.75 16.76 6.00
N GLU A 250 -5.69 16.99 5.22
CA GLU A 250 -5.37 18.31 4.65
C GLU A 250 -6.50 18.86 3.77
N ARG A 251 -7.25 17.97 3.09
CA ARG A 251 -8.36 18.31 2.20
C ARG A 251 -9.73 18.28 2.88
N ARG A 252 -9.78 17.93 4.16
CA ARG A 252 -11.02 17.73 4.92
C ARG A 252 -11.96 16.74 4.23
N ILE A 253 -11.39 15.62 3.78
CA ILE A 253 -12.09 14.47 3.21
C ILE A 253 -12.08 13.37 4.26
N THR A 254 -13.27 12.87 4.61
CA THR A 254 -13.38 11.76 5.56
C THR A 254 -13.21 10.41 4.85
N PRO A 255 -12.84 9.32 5.58
CA PRO A 255 -12.72 7.99 4.97
C PRO A 255 -13.97 7.57 4.20
N GLU A 256 -15.17 7.91 4.68
CA GLU A 256 -16.45 7.56 4.06
C GLU A 256 -16.66 8.21 2.70
N GLU A 257 -15.94 9.29 2.41
CA GLU A 257 -15.95 9.99 1.13
C GLU A 257 -14.88 9.48 0.14
N VAL A 258 -14.12 8.42 0.54
CA VAL A 258 -13.03 7.85 -0.24
C VAL A 258 -13.41 6.49 -0.79
N ILE A 259 -13.13 6.29 -2.09
CA ILE A 259 -13.06 4.96 -2.70
C ILE A 259 -11.60 4.62 -3.00
N ALA A 260 -11.17 3.41 -2.66
CA ALA A 260 -9.80 2.93 -2.90
C ALA A 260 -9.80 1.69 -3.78
N PHE A 261 -8.78 1.56 -4.65
CA PHE A 261 -8.58 0.44 -5.56
C PHE A 261 -7.20 -0.17 -5.38
N GLY A 262 -7.11 -1.51 -5.35
CA GLY A 262 -5.84 -2.22 -5.17
C GLY A 262 -5.92 -3.69 -5.53
N ASP A 263 -4.74 -4.37 -5.55
CA ASP A 263 -4.62 -5.78 -5.89
C ASP A 263 -3.58 -6.54 -5.06
N GLN A 264 -2.63 -5.86 -4.38
CA GLN A 264 -1.56 -6.50 -3.62
C GLN A 264 -1.70 -6.33 -2.10
N PRO A 265 -1.02 -7.17 -1.29
CA PRO A 265 -1.09 -7.11 0.18
C PRO A 265 -0.77 -5.73 0.79
N ASN A 266 0.09 -4.92 0.14
CA ASN A 266 0.38 -3.55 0.54
C ASN A 266 -0.81 -2.59 0.36
N ASP A 267 -1.88 -3.00 -0.36
CA ASP A 267 -3.11 -2.22 -0.53
C ASP A 267 -4.13 -2.48 0.58
N VAL A 268 -4.04 -3.61 1.27
CA VAL A 268 -5.01 -4.00 2.30
C VAL A 268 -5.25 -2.89 3.33
N PRO A 269 -4.22 -2.21 3.88
CA PRO A 269 -4.46 -1.10 4.79
C PRO A 269 -5.31 0.02 4.16
N MET A 270 -5.03 0.39 2.90
CA MET A 270 -5.74 1.44 2.18
C MET A 270 -7.19 1.04 1.86
N LEU A 271 -7.41 -0.18 1.35
CA LEU A 271 -8.74 -0.72 1.08
C LEU A 271 -9.57 -0.81 2.35
N THR A 272 -8.93 -1.12 3.47
CA THR A 272 -9.57 -1.23 4.78
C THR A 272 -9.91 0.15 5.37
N TRP A 273 -9.06 1.13 5.16
CA TRP A 273 -9.24 2.49 5.69
C TRP A 273 -10.32 3.28 4.94
N ALA A 274 -10.40 3.14 3.60
CA ALA A 274 -11.38 3.84 2.77
C ALA A 274 -12.82 3.43 3.10
N GLY A 275 -13.77 4.34 2.92
CA GLY A 275 -15.19 4.05 3.06
C GLY A 275 -15.68 2.99 2.07
N ARG A 276 -14.98 2.84 0.94
CA ARG A 276 -15.23 1.78 -0.04
C ARG A 276 -13.91 1.26 -0.60
N GLY A 277 -13.52 0.06 -0.21
CA GLY A 277 -12.38 -0.66 -0.76
C GLY A 277 -12.80 -1.58 -1.91
N VAL A 278 -12.15 -1.46 -3.06
CA VAL A 278 -12.43 -2.23 -4.27
C VAL A 278 -11.18 -3.01 -4.68
N ALA A 279 -11.26 -4.32 -4.70
CA ALA A 279 -10.23 -5.17 -5.28
C ALA A 279 -10.53 -5.43 -6.77
N VAL A 280 -9.50 -5.49 -7.61
CA VAL A 280 -9.65 -5.98 -8.98
C VAL A 280 -9.67 -7.52 -9.00
N ALA A 281 -10.24 -8.13 -10.05
CA ALA A 281 -10.41 -9.60 -10.10
C ALA A 281 -9.09 -10.38 -10.18
N ASN A 282 -7.99 -9.76 -10.57
CA ASN A 282 -6.64 -10.32 -10.54
C ASN A 282 -5.91 -10.10 -9.21
N ALA A 283 -6.57 -9.51 -8.21
CA ALA A 283 -5.96 -9.26 -6.90
C ALA A 283 -5.55 -10.57 -6.21
N HIS A 284 -4.52 -10.46 -5.37
CA HIS A 284 -4.14 -11.56 -4.49
C HIS A 284 -5.36 -12.03 -3.67
N PRO A 285 -5.57 -13.34 -3.47
CA PRO A 285 -6.76 -13.86 -2.76
C PRO A 285 -7.01 -13.19 -1.40
N ASP A 286 -5.95 -12.96 -0.63
CA ASP A 286 -6.05 -12.31 0.68
C ASP A 286 -6.56 -10.88 0.59
N VAL A 287 -6.24 -10.16 -0.50
CA VAL A 287 -6.68 -8.77 -0.71
C VAL A 287 -8.19 -8.71 -1.00
N ALA A 288 -8.67 -9.62 -1.85
CA ALA A 288 -10.09 -9.70 -2.19
C ALA A 288 -10.97 -9.93 -0.93
N ALA A 289 -10.44 -10.61 0.09
CA ALA A 289 -11.14 -10.85 1.35
C ALA A 289 -11.34 -9.56 2.18
N PHE A 290 -10.48 -8.56 2.03
CA PHE A 290 -10.56 -7.27 2.75
C PHE A 290 -11.30 -6.18 1.97
N ALA A 291 -11.66 -6.41 0.71
CA ALA A 291 -12.38 -5.45 -0.11
C ALA A 291 -13.90 -5.52 0.14
N ASP A 292 -14.57 -4.39 -0.01
CA ASP A 292 -16.05 -4.30 0.03
C ASP A 292 -16.66 -4.79 -1.29
N GLU A 293 -15.91 -4.69 -2.39
CA GLU A 293 -16.31 -5.08 -3.74
C GLU A 293 -15.13 -5.67 -4.50
N VAL A 294 -15.40 -6.67 -5.34
CA VAL A 294 -14.46 -7.13 -6.37
C VAL A 294 -15.00 -6.73 -7.74
N THR A 295 -14.22 -5.94 -8.48
CA THR A 295 -14.53 -5.52 -9.84
C THR A 295 -13.85 -6.43 -10.88
N ALA A 296 -13.91 -6.10 -12.17
CA ALA A 296 -13.19 -6.83 -13.21
C ALA A 296 -11.67 -6.67 -13.05
N SER A 297 -10.88 -7.49 -13.75
CA SER A 297 -9.41 -7.39 -13.70
C SER A 297 -8.93 -6.06 -14.30
N ASN A 298 -7.66 -5.71 -14.01
CA ASN A 298 -6.97 -4.60 -14.64
C ASN A 298 -7.01 -4.67 -16.19
N ASP A 299 -6.80 -5.85 -16.77
CA ASP A 299 -6.86 -6.08 -18.23
C ASP A 299 -8.28 -5.94 -18.81
N LYS A 300 -9.30 -5.95 -17.94
CA LYS A 300 -10.71 -5.75 -18.30
C LYS A 300 -11.28 -4.44 -17.77
N ASP A 301 -10.41 -3.47 -17.49
CA ASP A 301 -10.76 -2.11 -17.09
C ASP A 301 -11.59 -2.04 -15.78
N GLY A 302 -11.24 -2.86 -14.79
CA GLY A 302 -12.01 -2.96 -13.54
C GLY A 302 -12.20 -1.63 -12.81
N VAL A 303 -11.18 -0.79 -12.74
CA VAL A 303 -11.25 0.57 -12.16
C VAL A 303 -12.24 1.45 -12.95
N ALA A 304 -12.16 1.42 -14.29
CA ALA A 304 -13.05 2.21 -15.14
C ALA A 304 -14.52 1.85 -14.96
N LEU A 305 -14.84 0.56 -14.86
CA LEU A 305 -16.20 0.09 -14.63
C LEU A 305 -16.83 0.67 -13.36
N VAL A 306 -16.03 0.79 -12.30
CA VAL A 306 -16.51 1.37 -11.02
C VAL A 306 -16.65 2.88 -11.14
N LEU A 307 -15.65 3.57 -11.69
CA LEU A 307 -15.70 5.02 -11.88
C LEU A 307 -16.86 5.45 -12.80
N GLU A 308 -17.15 4.66 -13.85
CA GLU A 308 -18.30 4.88 -14.73
C GLU A 308 -19.63 4.80 -13.97
N ARG A 309 -19.79 3.82 -13.05
CA ARG A 309 -20.99 3.72 -12.21
C ARG A 309 -21.14 4.89 -11.24
N LEU A 310 -20.02 5.37 -10.67
CA LEU A 310 -20.04 6.53 -9.76
C LEU A 310 -20.40 7.84 -10.46
N THR A 311 -20.11 7.93 -11.75
CA THR A 311 -20.31 9.15 -12.56
C THR A 311 -21.48 9.04 -13.57
N ALA A 312 -22.24 7.95 -13.50
CA ALA A 312 -23.50 7.81 -14.26
C ALA A 312 -24.57 8.70 -13.60
N THR A 313 -24.87 9.81 -14.24
CA THR A 313 -26.00 10.71 -13.91
C THR A 313 -27.25 10.28 -14.63
#